data_3256608eaee09d922832db018d2fb14b
#
_entry.id   3256608eaee09d922832db018d2fb14b
#
_cell.length_a   1.000
_cell.length_b   1.000
_cell.length_c   1.000
_cell.angle_alpha   90.00
_cell.angle_beta   90.00
_cell.angle_gamma   90.00
#
_symmetry.space_group_name_H-M   'P 1'
#
loop_
_entity.id
_entity.type
_entity.pdbx_description
1 polymer ?
#
loop_
_entity_poly.entity_id
_entity_poly.type
_entity_poly.pdbx_seq_one_letter_code
_entity_poly.pdbx_strand_id
1 'polypeptide(L)'
;NGLLVLPEDARVGADVKPILGMDDWIFDIAITANRPDCQCIYGMAREVAAVLGKELKEPALDYTADDVKKENFKVSVLAQDICPRYTAHYVHDVKISESPAWMRKRLALVGIGSISNVVDITNFILKELGQPMHAFDYSYLEGEEIVVRRANDGEKIVTLDEKEFELNSNNLVICDGKKAVALAGIMGGLNSEINDGTTEVMFESAKFARDNIRKSSRALGQASDSVSYTHLTLPTKLEV
;
A
#
# COMPACT_ATOMS: atom_id res chain seq x y z
N ASN A 1 14.98 -11.13 20.86
CA ASN A 1 15.20 -12.52 21.28
C ASN A 1 14.40 -12.75 22.56
N GLY A 2 13.33 -13.50 22.48
CA GLY A 2 12.44 -13.83 23.60
C GLY A 2 11.90 -15.26 23.46
N LEU A 3 11.12 -15.70 24.44
CA LEU A 3 10.40 -16.95 24.37
C LEU A 3 9.23 -16.82 23.37
N LEU A 4 9.04 -17.84 22.54
CA LEU A 4 7.85 -17.96 21.71
C LEU A 4 6.68 -18.38 22.62
N VAL A 5 5.69 -17.51 22.75
CA VAL A 5 4.44 -17.80 23.46
C VAL A 5 3.42 -18.31 22.47
N LEU A 6 2.97 -19.53 22.66
CA LEU A 6 1.91 -20.13 21.86
C LEU A 6 0.52 -19.69 22.36
N PRO A 7 -0.54 -19.81 21.54
CA PRO A 7 -1.91 -19.59 21.98
C PRO A 7 -2.27 -20.45 23.19
N GLU A 8 -3.12 -19.95 24.08
CA GLU A 8 -3.50 -20.63 25.33
C GLU A 8 -4.17 -22.01 25.11
N ASP A 9 -4.82 -22.18 23.97
CA ASP A 9 -5.47 -23.43 23.54
C ASP A 9 -4.49 -24.43 22.92
N ALA A 10 -3.20 -24.09 22.80
CA ALA A 10 -2.19 -24.99 22.25
C ALA A 10 -1.99 -26.21 23.14
N ARG A 11 -2.26 -27.39 22.59
CA ARG A 11 -2.12 -28.67 23.32
C ARG A 11 -0.65 -29.00 23.54
N VAL A 12 -0.28 -29.25 24.79
CA VAL A 12 1.09 -29.73 25.14
C VAL A 12 1.41 -31.02 24.40
N GLY A 13 2.57 -31.05 23.74
CA GLY A 13 3.01 -32.21 22.93
C GLY A 13 2.45 -32.28 21.52
N ALA A 14 1.62 -31.30 21.10
CA ALA A 14 1.20 -31.20 19.71
C ALA A 14 2.33 -30.67 18.81
N ASP A 15 2.26 -31.01 17.51
CA ASP A 15 3.16 -30.41 16.51
C ASP A 15 2.93 -28.87 16.46
N VAL A 16 4.01 -28.11 16.60
CA VAL A 16 3.97 -26.63 16.61
C VAL A 16 3.78 -26.05 15.20
N LYS A 17 4.12 -26.78 14.15
CA LYS A 17 4.02 -26.28 12.77
C LYS A 17 2.63 -25.79 12.38
N PRO A 18 1.55 -26.58 12.57
CA PRO A 18 0.19 -26.11 12.29
C PRO A 18 -0.21 -24.91 13.15
N ILE A 19 0.21 -24.90 14.44
CA ILE A 19 -0.09 -23.81 15.36
C ILE A 19 0.50 -22.48 14.87
N LEU A 20 1.73 -22.52 14.34
CA LEU A 20 2.43 -21.37 13.79
C LEU A 20 2.11 -21.12 12.31
N GLY A 21 1.30 -21.98 11.70
CA GLY A 21 1.01 -21.90 10.27
C GLY A 21 2.20 -22.19 9.37
N MET A 22 3.13 -23.03 9.84
CA MET A 22 4.32 -23.46 9.09
C MET A 22 4.08 -24.72 8.26
N ASP A 23 2.84 -25.16 8.17
CA ASP A 23 2.37 -26.33 7.40
C ASP A 23 1.82 -25.94 6.02
N ASP A 24 2.33 -24.86 5.47
CA ASP A 24 1.93 -24.30 4.17
C ASP A 24 3.07 -24.40 3.15
N TRP A 25 2.75 -24.18 1.89
CA TRP A 25 3.70 -24.15 0.79
C TRP A 25 4.00 -22.73 0.36
N ILE A 26 5.27 -22.36 0.29
CA ILE A 26 5.74 -21.09 -0.23
C ILE A 26 6.41 -21.35 -1.58
N PHE A 27 5.92 -20.68 -2.61
CA PHE A 27 6.52 -20.71 -3.93
C PHE A 27 7.41 -19.46 -4.10
N ASP A 28 8.69 -19.68 -4.30
CA ASP A 28 9.61 -18.60 -4.72
C ASP A 28 9.61 -18.56 -6.24
N ILE A 29 9.01 -17.52 -6.81
CA ILE A 29 8.76 -17.40 -8.24
C ILE A 29 9.54 -16.21 -8.80
N ALA A 30 10.49 -16.50 -9.70
CA ALA A 30 11.18 -15.46 -10.45
C ALA A 30 10.26 -14.88 -11.53
N ILE A 31 9.86 -13.64 -11.36
CA ILE A 31 8.99 -12.92 -12.29
C ILE A 31 9.83 -12.03 -13.19
N THR A 32 9.63 -12.15 -14.50
CA THR A 32 10.32 -11.32 -15.48
C THR A 32 9.80 -9.88 -15.43
N ALA A 33 10.65 -8.91 -15.73
CA ALA A 33 10.33 -7.49 -15.60
C ALA A 33 9.21 -6.99 -16.54
N ASN A 34 8.85 -7.77 -17.57
CA ASN A 34 7.71 -7.48 -18.45
C ASN A 34 6.37 -8.02 -17.93
N ARG A 35 6.36 -8.71 -16.77
CA ARG A 35 5.15 -9.29 -16.15
C ARG A 35 4.92 -8.75 -14.73
N PRO A 36 4.83 -7.43 -14.55
CA PRO A 36 4.57 -6.84 -13.25
C PRO A 36 3.21 -7.24 -12.66
N ASP A 37 2.27 -7.62 -13.53
CA ASP A 37 0.96 -8.15 -13.15
C ASP A 37 1.05 -9.43 -12.32
N CYS A 38 2.11 -10.23 -12.50
CA CYS A 38 2.34 -11.47 -11.75
C CYS A 38 3.01 -11.25 -10.38
N GLN A 39 3.31 -10.03 -9.99
CA GLN A 39 3.90 -9.74 -8.67
C GLN A 39 2.90 -9.78 -7.52
N CYS A 40 1.62 -9.94 -7.81
CA CYS A 40 0.57 -10.14 -6.84
C CYS A 40 -0.05 -11.54 -6.96
N ILE A 41 -0.68 -11.98 -5.88
CA ILE A 41 -1.29 -13.33 -5.81
C ILE A 41 -2.37 -13.48 -6.87
N TYR A 42 -3.23 -12.47 -7.04
CA TYR A 42 -4.31 -12.52 -8.03
C TYR A 42 -3.78 -12.59 -9.48
N GLY A 43 -2.76 -11.80 -9.81
CA GLY A 43 -2.13 -11.87 -11.13
C GLY A 43 -1.48 -13.22 -11.39
N MET A 44 -0.80 -13.79 -10.39
CA MET A 44 -0.23 -15.14 -10.50
C MET A 44 -1.33 -16.21 -10.62
N ALA A 45 -2.43 -16.08 -9.88
CA ALA A 45 -3.57 -16.99 -9.96
C ALA A 45 -4.18 -17.01 -11.36
N ARG A 46 -4.25 -15.87 -12.06
CA ARG A 46 -4.70 -15.78 -13.46
C ARG A 46 -3.80 -16.59 -14.40
N GLU A 47 -2.49 -16.49 -14.25
CA GLU A 47 -1.53 -17.27 -15.06
C GLU A 47 -1.67 -18.75 -14.79
N VAL A 48 -1.74 -19.16 -13.52
CA VAL A 48 -1.90 -20.56 -13.15
C VAL A 48 -3.23 -21.12 -13.66
N ALA A 49 -4.32 -20.35 -13.56
CA ALA A 49 -5.62 -20.75 -14.08
C ALA A 49 -5.57 -20.95 -15.62
N ALA A 50 -4.93 -20.03 -16.34
CA ALA A 50 -4.77 -20.13 -17.79
C ALA A 50 -3.94 -21.36 -18.19
N VAL A 51 -2.81 -21.61 -17.53
CA VAL A 51 -1.94 -22.76 -17.83
C VAL A 51 -2.62 -24.10 -17.53
N LEU A 52 -3.40 -24.16 -16.45
CA LEU A 52 -4.08 -25.39 -16.02
C LEU A 52 -5.47 -25.57 -16.66
N GLY A 53 -5.94 -24.63 -17.45
CA GLY A 53 -7.29 -24.63 -18.02
C GLY A 53 -8.39 -24.64 -16.94
N LYS A 54 -8.16 -23.92 -15.82
CA LYS A 54 -9.10 -23.80 -14.71
C LYS A 54 -9.75 -22.42 -14.69
N GLU A 55 -10.93 -22.38 -14.11
CA GLU A 55 -11.59 -21.08 -13.84
C GLU A 55 -10.87 -20.33 -12.71
N LEU A 56 -10.69 -19.04 -12.88
CA LEU A 56 -10.22 -18.14 -11.85
C LEU A 56 -11.37 -17.86 -10.88
N LYS A 57 -11.08 -17.99 -9.59
CA LYS A 57 -12.02 -17.54 -8.56
C LYS A 57 -11.82 -16.06 -8.30
N GLU A 58 -12.89 -15.29 -8.51
CA GLU A 58 -12.88 -13.86 -8.18
C GLU A 58 -12.88 -13.67 -6.65
N PRO A 59 -12.18 -12.64 -6.14
CA PRO A 59 -12.27 -12.29 -4.72
C PRO A 59 -13.71 -11.93 -4.36
N ALA A 60 -14.19 -12.43 -3.21
CA ALA A 60 -15.50 -12.03 -2.69
C ALA A 60 -15.48 -10.54 -2.28
N LEU A 61 -16.45 -9.78 -2.74
CA LEU A 61 -16.63 -8.36 -2.41
C LEU A 61 -17.96 -8.18 -1.65
N ASP A 62 -18.09 -8.91 -0.55
CA ASP A 62 -19.30 -8.90 0.28
C ASP A 62 -19.21 -7.78 1.34
N TYR A 63 -19.42 -6.55 0.94
CA TYR A 63 -19.55 -5.46 1.88
C TYR A 63 -20.66 -4.49 1.46
N THR A 64 -21.26 -3.87 2.45
CA THR A 64 -22.19 -2.74 2.26
C THR A 64 -21.50 -1.49 2.78
N ALA A 65 -21.32 -0.50 1.91
CA ALA A 65 -20.81 0.79 2.33
C ALA A 65 -21.92 1.56 3.08
N ASP A 66 -21.53 2.25 4.15
CA ASP A 66 -22.43 3.20 4.80
C ASP A 66 -22.65 4.42 3.90
N ASP A 67 -23.85 5.03 4.00
CA ASP A 67 -24.18 6.26 3.26
C ASP A 67 -23.53 7.52 3.88
N VAL A 68 -22.61 7.35 4.84
CA VAL A 68 -21.89 8.47 5.46
C VAL A 68 -20.96 9.10 4.43
N LYS A 69 -21.22 10.36 4.13
CA LYS A 69 -20.41 11.15 3.20
C LYS A 69 -19.78 12.33 3.94
N LYS A 70 -18.52 12.58 3.65
CA LYS A 70 -17.88 13.85 4.00
C LYS A 70 -18.22 14.84 2.87
N GLU A 71 -19.38 15.48 2.95
CA GLU A 71 -19.97 16.31 1.87
C GLU A 71 -19.05 17.45 1.40
N ASN A 72 -18.23 17.98 2.30
CA ASN A 72 -17.31 19.07 2.01
C ASN A 72 -15.93 18.61 1.56
N PHE A 73 -15.59 17.31 1.68
CA PHE A 73 -14.27 16.82 1.33
C PHE A 73 -14.06 16.79 -0.18
N LYS A 74 -12.98 17.41 -0.64
CA LYS A 74 -12.65 17.52 -2.05
C LYS A 74 -11.40 16.74 -2.38
N VAL A 75 -11.37 16.19 -3.58
CA VAL A 75 -10.18 15.58 -4.18
C VAL A 75 -9.89 16.26 -5.50
N SER A 76 -8.75 16.91 -5.59
CA SER A 76 -8.30 17.65 -6.77
C SER A 76 -7.00 17.08 -7.30
N VAL A 77 -6.96 16.71 -8.59
CA VAL A 77 -5.74 16.28 -9.26
C VAL A 77 -5.30 17.36 -10.24
N LEU A 78 -4.31 18.17 -9.83
CA LEU A 78 -3.77 19.25 -10.65
C LEU A 78 -2.72 18.76 -11.65
N ALA A 79 -2.03 17.65 -11.34
CA ALA A 79 -1.00 17.06 -12.17
C ALA A 79 -1.53 15.79 -12.89
N GLN A 80 -2.58 15.93 -13.70
CA GLN A 80 -3.27 14.83 -14.38
C GLN A 80 -2.38 14.05 -15.37
N ASP A 81 -1.35 14.69 -15.90
CA ASP A 81 -0.36 14.08 -16.80
C ASP A 81 0.48 13.00 -16.11
N ILE A 82 0.70 13.11 -14.80
CA ILE A 82 1.48 12.16 -13.99
C ILE A 82 0.67 11.45 -12.91
N CYS A 83 -0.57 11.87 -12.67
CA CYS A 83 -1.56 11.18 -11.84
C CYS A 83 -2.90 11.10 -12.58
N PRO A 84 -3.08 10.14 -13.51
CA PRO A 84 -4.31 10.05 -14.29
C PRO A 84 -5.53 9.60 -13.48
N ARG A 85 -5.34 9.01 -12.30
CA ARG A 85 -6.42 8.59 -11.41
C ARG A 85 -5.99 8.64 -9.96
N TYR A 86 -6.84 9.21 -9.12
CA TYR A 86 -6.72 9.22 -7.67
C TYR A 86 -8.09 8.91 -7.05
N THR A 87 -8.14 8.01 -6.10
CA THR A 87 -9.33 7.69 -5.34
C THR A 87 -9.02 7.79 -3.85
N ALA A 88 -9.93 8.39 -3.11
CA ALA A 88 -9.89 8.46 -1.66
C ALA A 88 -11.14 7.77 -1.09
N HIS A 89 -10.97 6.94 -0.07
CA HIS A 89 -12.05 6.26 0.62
C HIS A 89 -11.97 6.56 2.11
N TYR A 90 -13.03 7.16 2.64
CA TYR A 90 -13.12 7.51 4.05
C TYR A 90 -13.74 6.38 4.86
N VAL A 91 -13.12 6.08 6.00
CA VAL A 91 -13.59 5.09 6.97
C VAL A 91 -13.59 5.72 8.37
N HIS A 92 -14.67 5.59 9.08
CA HIS A 92 -14.85 6.10 10.44
C HIS A 92 -15.01 4.97 11.47
N ASP A 93 -15.01 5.33 12.75
CA ASP A 93 -15.12 4.39 13.87
C ASP A 93 -14.04 3.30 13.86
N VAL A 94 -12.86 3.66 13.35
CA VAL A 94 -11.71 2.78 13.33
C VAL A 94 -11.15 2.64 14.73
N LYS A 95 -10.79 1.42 15.11
CA LYS A 95 -10.01 1.13 16.30
C LYS A 95 -8.71 0.46 15.88
N ILE A 96 -7.61 1.11 16.15
CA ILE A 96 -6.29 0.52 15.87
C ILE A 96 -6.06 -0.67 16.80
N SER A 97 -5.65 -1.78 16.23
CA SER A 97 -5.42 -3.04 16.93
C SER A 97 -4.51 -3.96 16.12
N GLU A 98 -4.13 -5.08 16.69
CA GLU A 98 -3.53 -6.18 15.92
C GLU A 98 -4.48 -6.67 14.84
N SER A 99 -3.92 -7.01 13.70
CA SER A 99 -4.67 -7.65 12.60
C SER A 99 -5.17 -9.05 12.99
N PRO A 100 -6.26 -9.53 12.39
CA PRO A 100 -6.71 -10.90 12.57
C PRO A 100 -5.61 -11.91 12.28
N ALA A 101 -5.56 -13.00 13.03
CA ALA A 101 -4.51 -14.01 12.94
C ALA A 101 -4.30 -14.57 11.51
N TRP A 102 -5.39 -14.74 10.74
CA TRP A 102 -5.32 -15.20 9.36
C TRP A 102 -4.57 -14.21 8.44
N MET A 103 -4.76 -12.89 8.63
CA MET A 103 -4.09 -11.85 7.84
C MET A 103 -2.61 -11.78 8.22
N ARG A 104 -2.29 -11.77 9.51
CA ARG A 104 -0.90 -11.80 10.00
C ARG A 104 -0.13 -13.01 9.47
N LYS A 105 -0.76 -14.21 9.49
CA LYS A 105 -0.17 -15.42 8.91
C LYS A 105 0.13 -15.24 7.43
N ARG A 106 -0.81 -14.75 6.63
CA ARG A 106 -0.61 -14.56 5.18
C ARG A 106 0.46 -13.52 4.87
N LEU A 107 0.49 -12.42 5.60
CA LEU A 107 1.55 -11.42 5.44
C LEU A 107 2.93 -11.97 5.80
N ALA A 108 3.03 -12.72 6.89
CA ALA A 108 4.27 -13.38 7.29
C ALA A 108 4.79 -14.37 6.23
N LEU A 109 3.91 -15.13 5.56
CA LEU A 109 4.28 -16.04 4.48
C LEU A 109 4.88 -15.34 3.26
N VAL A 110 4.54 -14.08 3.02
CA VAL A 110 5.13 -13.26 1.95
C VAL A 110 6.24 -12.32 2.46
N GLY A 111 6.73 -12.55 3.69
CA GLY A 111 7.86 -11.82 4.27
C GLY A 111 7.52 -10.45 4.85
N ILE A 112 6.25 -10.14 5.09
CA ILE A 112 5.81 -8.87 5.68
C ILE A 112 5.47 -9.06 7.15
N GLY A 113 6.14 -8.29 8.02
CA GLY A 113 5.78 -8.18 9.43
C GLY A 113 4.48 -7.40 9.62
N SER A 114 3.60 -7.90 10.49
CA SER A 114 2.38 -7.19 10.87
C SER A 114 2.71 -5.98 11.75
N ILE A 115 2.04 -4.86 11.53
CA ILE A 115 2.21 -3.60 12.27
C ILE A 115 0.90 -3.26 12.99
N SER A 116 -0.16 -2.95 12.25
CA SER A 116 -1.50 -2.67 12.77
C SER A 116 -2.53 -3.07 11.72
N ASN A 117 -3.78 -3.25 12.14
CA ASN A 117 -4.86 -3.64 11.25
C ASN A 117 -4.98 -2.73 10.01
N VAL A 118 -4.84 -1.42 10.15
CA VAL A 118 -4.94 -0.46 9.03
C VAL A 118 -3.76 -0.61 8.07
N VAL A 119 -2.54 -0.64 8.59
CA VAL A 119 -1.32 -0.79 7.76
C VAL A 119 -1.27 -2.17 7.11
N ASP A 120 -1.67 -3.20 7.83
CA ASP A 120 -1.69 -4.57 7.30
C ASP A 120 -2.72 -4.75 6.17
N ILE A 121 -3.86 -4.04 6.22
CA ILE A 121 -4.83 -4.01 5.12
C ILE A 121 -4.17 -3.46 3.86
N THR A 122 -3.44 -2.36 3.94
CA THR A 122 -2.77 -1.79 2.75
C THR A 122 -1.71 -2.73 2.18
N ASN A 123 -0.94 -3.38 3.05
CA ASN A 123 0.05 -4.39 2.67
C ASN A 123 -0.60 -5.65 2.08
N PHE A 124 -1.72 -6.07 2.65
CA PHE A 124 -2.47 -7.22 2.16
C PHE A 124 -3.01 -6.99 0.75
N ILE A 125 -3.65 -5.84 0.50
CA ILE A 125 -4.16 -5.47 -0.82
C ILE A 125 -3.01 -5.36 -1.84
N LEU A 126 -1.88 -4.78 -1.43
CA LEU A 126 -0.69 -4.73 -2.28
C LEU A 126 -0.25 -6.12 -2.73
N LYS A 127 -0.16 -7.09 -1.83
CA LYS A 127 0.30 -8.45 -2.16
C LYS A 127 -0.79 -9.29 -2.84
N GLU A 128 -2.05 -9.10 -2.50
CA GLU A 128 -3.16 -9.85 -3.11
C GLU A 128 -3.49 -9.34 -4.51
N LEU A 129 -3.65 -8.02 -4.69
CA LEU A 129 -4.14 -7.41 -5.92
C LEU A 129 -3.09 -6.61 -6.71
N GLY A 130 -1.93 -6.35 -6.11
CA GLY A 130 -0.87 -5.54 -6.75
C GLY A 130 -1.18 -4.04 -6.79
N GLN A 131 -2.12 -3.57 -5.97
CA GLN A 131 -2.48 -2.16 -5.87
C GLN A 131 -1.84 -1.54 -4.61
N PRO A 132 -0.81 -0.68 -4.77
CA PRO A 132 -0.30 0.09 -3.65
C PRO A 132 -1.38 1.01 -3.09
N MET A 133 -1.50 1.03 -1.77
CA MET A 133 -2.41 1.90 -1.05
C MET A 133 -1.67 2.64 0.06
N HIS A 134 -2.19 3.79 0.44
CA HIS A 134 -1.75 4.51 1.62
C HIS A 134 -2.94 4.81 2.52
N ALA A 135 -2.69 4.96 3.81
CA ALA A 135 -3.69 5.32 4.82
C ALA A 135 -3.21 6.57 5.56
N PHE A 136 -4.03 7.60 5.54
CA PHE A 136 -3.83 8.83 6.30
C PHE A 136 -4.74 8.84 7.52
N ASP A 137 -4.23 9.30 8.66
CA ASP A 137 -5.10 9.71 9.74
C ASP A 137 -5.88 10.97 9.30
N TYR A 138 -7.20 10.81 9.18
CA TYR A 138 -8.06 11.88 8.67
C TYR A 138 -8.03 13.13 9.54
N SER A 139 -7.80 12.99 10.84
CA SER A 139 -7.76 14.11 11.78
C SER A 139 -6.57 15.06 11.54
N TYR A 140 -5.54 14.59 10.84
CA TYR A 140 -4.36 15.41 10.48
C TYR A 140 -4.47 16.07 9.10
N LEU A 141 -5.52 15.75 8.33
CA LEU A 141 -5.75 16.38 7.02
C LEU A 141 -6.45 17.72 7.21
N GLU A 142 -5.75 18.80 6.93
CA GLU A 142 -6.26 20.17 7.08
C GLU A 142 -6.98 20.63 5.80
N GLY A 143 -8.06 21.40 5.97
CA GLY A 143 -8.78 22.03 4.85
C GLY A 143 -9.79 21.12 4.13
N GLU A 144 -10.09 19.95 4.67
CA GLU A 144 -11.06 19.00 4.11
C GLU A 144 -10.85 18.70 2.61
N GLU A 145 -9.60 18.60 2.19
CA GLU A 145 -9.26 18.31 0.81
C GLU A 145 -7.96 17.52 0.67
N ILE A 146 -7.86 16.81 -0.45
CA ILE A 146 -6.63 16.24 -0.99
C ILE A 146 -6.34 16.91 -2.33
N VAL A 147 -5.12 17.42 -2.47
CA VAL A 147 -4.63 18.04 -3.71
C VAL A 147 -3.40 17.29 -4.19
N VAL A 148 -3.52 16.61 -5.32
CA VAL A 148 -2.39 15.93 -5.98
C VAL A 148 -1.75 16.90 -6.97
N ARG A 149 -0.54 17.35 -6.66
CA ARG A 149 0.16 18.37 -7.45
C ARG A 149 1.66 18.12 -7.53
N ARG A 150 2.33 18.85 -8.40
CA ARG A 150 3.78 18.94 -8.35
C ARG A 150 4.21 19.72 -7.10
N ALA A 151 5.34 19.34 -6.52
CA ALA A 151 5.93 20.11 -5.43
C ALA A 151 6.38 21.50 -5.92
N ASN A 152 6.46 22.44 -5.00
CA ASN A 152 7.14 23.70 -5.25
C ASN A 152 8.66 23.50 -5.07
N ASP A 153 9.45 24.31 -5.76
CA ASP A 153 10.91 24.27 -5.57
C ASP A 153 11.27 24.72 -4.16
N GLY A 154 12.06 23.90 -3.45
CA GLY A 154 12.42 24.11 -2.06
C GLY A 154 11.37 23.66 -1.03
N GLU A 155 10.25 23.08 -1.46
CA GLU A 155 9.25 22.50 -0.54
C GLU A 155 9.85 21.34 0.23
N LYS A 156 9.58 21.26 1.53
CA LYS A 156 10.13 20.23 2.40
C LYS A 156 9.06 19.28 2.88
N ILE A 157 9.43 18.00 3.02
CA ILE A 157 8.60 16.96 3.64
C ILE A 157 9.47 16.06 4.50
N VAL A 158 8.94 15.63 5.65
CA VAL A 158 9.50 14.56 6.46
C VAL A 158 8.66 13.31 6.23
N THR A 159 9.30 12.23 5.81
CA THR A 159 8.63 10.96 5.51
C THR A 159 8.55 10.04 6.73
N LEU A 160 7.75 8.96 6.64
CA LEU A 160 7.52 7.99 7.73
C LEU A 160 8.81 7.34 8.27
N ASP A 161 9.88 7.31 7.49
CA ASP A 161 11.21 6.85 7.90
C ASP A 161 12.09 7.98 8.48
N GLU A 162 11.44 9.07 8.93
CA GLU A 162 12.04 10.23 9.58
C GLU A 162 13.10 10.98 8.75
N LYS A 163 13.09 10.80 7.44
CA LYS A 163 13.98 11.53 6.54
C LYS A 163 13.35 12.82 6.04
N GLU A 164 14.12 13.89 6.07
CA GLU A 164 13.72 15.17 5.46
C GLU A 164 14.18 15.24 4.00
N PHE A 165 13.29 15.62 3.12
CA PHE A 165 13.56 15.84 1.70
C PHE A 165 13.23 17.27 1.30
N GLU A 166 14.12 17.90 0.54
CA GLU A 166 13.85 19.11 -0.20
C GLU A 166 13.42 18.75 -1.62
N LEU A 167 12.24 19.22 -2.01
CA LEU A 167 11.58 18.83 -3.24
C LEU A 167 11.70 19.91 -4.32
N ASN A 168 11.37 19.51 -5.53
CA ASN A 168 11.27 20.43 -6.68
C ASN A 168 10.07 20.05 -7.57
N SER A 169 9.82 20.82 -8.60
CA SER A 169 8.70 20.67 -9.52
C SER A 169 8.65 19.34 -10.31
N ASN A 170 9.70 18.50 -10.26
CA ASN A 170 9.67 17.14 -10.80
C ASN A 170 9.03 16.12 -9.83
N ASN A 171 8.93 16.46 -8.55
CA ASN A 171 8.36 15.57 -7.55
C ASN A 171 6.84 15.74 -7.50
N LEU A 172 6.12 14.62 -7.43
CA LEU A 172 4.69 14.60 -7.21
C LEU A 172 4.41 14.46 -5.71
N VAL A 173 3.56 15.31 -5.18
CA VAL A 173 3.14 15.29 -3.78
C VAL A 173 1.63 15.17 -3.67
N ILE A 174 1.20 14.53 -2.60
CA ILE A 174 -0.16 14.54 -2.11
C ILE A 174 -0.17 15.56 -0.98
N CYS A 175 -1.08 16.52 -1.10
CA CYS A 175 -1.24 17.59 -0.13
C CYS A 175 -2.63 17.54 0.49
N ASP A 176 -2.75 18.00 1.71
CA ASP A 176 -4.02 18.50 2.23
C ASP A 176 -4.25 19.95 1.80
N GLY A 177 -5.17 20.66 2.41
CA GLY A 177 -5.45 22.08 2.08
C GLY A 177 -4.32 23.06 2.42
N LYS A 178 -3.23 22.62 3.07
CA LYS A 178 -2.15 23.50 3.52
C LYS A 178 -0.74 22.99 3.21
N LYS A 179 -0.48 21.70 3.32
CA LYS A 179 0.87 21.11 3.31
C LYS A 179 0.94 19.79 2.54
N ALA A 180 2.14 19.38 2.16
CA ALA A 180 2.39 18.04 1.64
C ALA A 180 2.27 17.01 2.77
N VAL A 181 1.49 15.95 2.52
CA VAL A 181 1.25 14.83 3.43
C VAL A 181 1.83 13.50 2.92
N ALA A 182 2.23 13.43 1.66
CA ALA A 182 2.97 12.29 1.14
C ALA A 182 3.78 12.63 -0.12
N LEU A 183 4.88 11.90 -0.33
CA LEU A 183 5.55 11.76 -1.63
C LEU A 183 4.77 10.72 -2.44
N ALA A 184 4.05 11.16 -3.46
CA ALA A 184 3.13 10.33 -4.24
C ALA A 184 3.83 9.08 -4.80
N GLY A 185 3.29 7.90 -4.49
CA GLY A 185 3.80 6.61 -4.95
C GLY A 185 5.17 6.22 -4.42
N ILE A 186 5.72 6.94 -3.44
CA ILE A 186 7.03 6.67 -2.84
C ILE A 186 6.88 6.41 -1.34
N MET A 187 6.46 7.43 -0.54
CA MET A 187 6.41 7.30 0.91
C MET A 187 5.42 8.30 1.52
N GLY A 188 4.68 7.87 2.52
CA GLY A 188 3.83 8.74 3.33
C GLY A 188 4.63 9.76 4.13
N GLY A 189 3.99 10.88 4.45
CA GLY A 189 4.54 11.88 5.36
C GLY A 189 4.30 11.52 6.83
N LEU A 190 5.26 11.84 7.68
CA LEU A 190 5.16 11.63 9.13
C LEU A 190 3.99 12.42 9.74
N ASN A 191 3.63 13.54 9.13
CA ASN A 191 2.59 14.46 9.59
C ASN A 191 1.15 13.99 9.38
N SER A 192 0.94 12.78 8.85
CA SER A 192 -0.37 12.17 8.62
C SER A 192 -0.39 10.67 8.95
N GLU A 193 0.57 10.24 9.76
CA GLU A 193 0.75 8.84 10.14
C GLU A 193 -0.41 8.32 11.01
N ILE A 194 -0.79 7.06 10.75
CA ILE A 194 -1.74 6.31 11.58
C ILE A 194 -1.08 5.97 12.93
N ASN A 195 -1.76 6.27 14.02
CA ASN A 195 -1.31 5.98 15.38
C ASN A 195 -2.42 5.33 16.22
N ASP A 196 -2.12 4.94 17.45
CA ASP A 196 -3.05 4.23 18.33
C ASP A 196 -4.35 5.00 18.64
N GLY A 197 -4.32 6.33 18.49
CA GLY A 197 -5.48 7.20 18.70
C GLY A 197 -6.32 7.45 17.44
N THR A 198 -5.92 6.92 16.31
CA THR A 198 -6.63 7.14 15.04
C THR A 198 -8.00 6.49 15.06
N THR A 199 -9.03 7.26 14.78
CA THR A 199 -10.44 6.82 14.72
C THR A 199 -11.08 7.02 13.35
N GLU A 200 -10.47 7.83 12.51
CA GLU A 200 -10.92 8.10 11.14
C GLU A 200 -9.74 7.98 10.18
N VAL A 201 -9.94 7.27 9.09
CA VAL A 201 -8.88 6.96 8.12
C VAL A 201 -9.32 7.35 6.73
N MET A 202 -8.42 8.00 5.99
CA MET A 202 -8.56 8.20 4.55
C MET A 202 -7.61 7.25 3.83
N PHE A 203 -8.18 6.24 3.15
CA PHE A 203 -7.41 5.37 2.27
C PHE A 203 -7.23 6.00 0.89
N GLU A 204 -6.01 5.96 0.41
CA GLU A 204 -5.63 6.34 -0.95
C GLU A 204 -5.47 5.09 -1.82
N SER A 205 -5.98 5.17 -3.04
CA SER A 205 -5.60 4.27 -4.13
C SER A 205 -5.46 5.08 -5.41
N ALA A 206 -4.27 5.11 -5.98
CA ALA A 206 -3.98 5.99 -7.10
C ALA A 206 -3.15 5.29 -8.19
N LYS A 207 -3.21 5.87 -9.39
CA LYS A 207 -2.34 5.51 -10.52
C LYS A 207 -1.41 6.67 -10.81
N PHE A 208 -0.11 6.44 -10.68
CA PHE A 208 0.92 7.43 -10.97
C PHE A 208 1.70 7.04 -12.23
N ALA A 209 2.23 8.06 -12.92
CA ALA A 209 3.12 7.84 -14.07
C ALA A 209 4.45 7.24 -13.61
N ARG A 210 4.71 6.01 -14.01
CA ARG A 210 5.88 5.23 -13.62
C ARG A 210 7.21 5.98 -13.77
N ASP A 211 7.39 6.66 -14.90
CA ASP A 211 8.66 7.33 -15.20
C ASP A 211 8.92 8.50 -14.25
N ASN A 212 7.87 9.21 -13.83
CA ASN A 212 7.98 10.27 -12.84
C ASN A 212 8.36 9.70 -11.47
N ILE A 213 7.64 8.68 -10.99
CA ILE A 213 7.93 8.04 -9.69
C ILE A 213 9.35 7.48 -9.67
N ARG A 214 9.78 6.79 -10.71
CA ARG A 214 11.13 6.25 -10.81
C ARG A 214 12.21 7.32 -10.77
N LYS A 215 12.03 8.42 -11.50
CA LYS A 215 12.98 9.55 -11.50
C LYS A 215 13.06 10.20 -10.13
N SER A 216 11.90 10.45 -9.51
CA SER A 216 11.82 11.04 -8.17
C SER A 216 12.44 10.15 -7.10
N SER A 217 12.11 8.85 -7.08
CA SER A 217 12.70 7.86 -6.17
C SER A 217 14.23 7.82 -6.27
N ARG A 218 14.78 7.78 -7.49
CA ARG A 218 16.22 7.78 -7.71
C ARG A 218 16.88 9.09 -7.29
N ALA A 219 16.28 10.23 -7.62
CA ALA A 219 16.82 11.54 -7.27
C ALA A 219 16.86 11.76 -5.76
N LEU A 220 15.85 11.25 -5.04
CA LEU A 220 15.75 11.34 -3.59
C LEU A 220 16.48 10.19 -2.86
N GLY A 221 16.96 9.17 -3.58
CA GLY A 221 17.58 7.98 -2.97
C GLY A 221 16.60 7.17 -2.12
N GLN A 222 15.28 7.29 -2.39
CA GLN A 222 14.22 6.67 -1.61
C GLN A 222 13.60 5.51 -2.38
N ALA A 223 13.74 4.28 -1.85
CA ALA A 223 13.13 3.08 -2.38
C ALA A 223 12.03 2.57 -1.44
N SER A 224 10.94 2.05 -1.99
CA SER A 224 9.87 1.39 -1.24
C SER A 224 9.25 0.26 -2.08
N ASP A 225 8.45 -0.59 -1.45
CA ASP A 225 7.69 -1.63 -2.16
C ASP A 225 6.76 -1.00 -3.21
N SER A 226 6.11 0.12 -2.89
CA SER A 226 5.27 0.87 -3.82
C SER A 226 6.03 1.30 -5.08
N VAL A 227 7.27 1.77 -4.92
CA VAL A 227 8.17 2.10 -6.02
C VAL A 227 8.50 0.84 -6.83
N SER A 228 8.78 -0.29 -6.17
CA SER A 228 9.11 -1.55 -6.83
C SER A 228 7.99 -2.04 -7.74
N TYR A 229 6.74 -1.99 -7.29
CA TYR A 229 5.57 -2.34 -8.11
C TYR A 229 5.36 -1.42 -9.30
N THR A 230 5.72 -0.15 -9.19
CA THR A 230 5.66 0.80 -10.31
C THR A 230 6.84 0.67 -11.27
N HIS A 231 7.97 0.08 -10.85
CA HIS A 231 9.22 0.04 -11.65
C HIS A 231 9.32 -1.10 -12.64
N LEU A 232 8.59 -2.20 -12.46
CA LEU A 232 8.88 -3.50 -13.09
C LEU A 232 8.32 -3.70 -14.51
N THR A 233 7.87 -2.68 -15.18
CA THR A 233 7.66 -2.80 -16.62
C THR A 233 8.87 -2.29 -17.39
N LEU A 234 9.61 -3.19 -18.03
CA LEU A 234 10.61 -2.81 -19.00
C LEU A 234 9.98 -1.96 -20.12
N PRO A 235 10.69 -0.99 -20.69
CA PRO A 235 10.31 -0.46 -21.98
C PRO A 235 10.30 -1.63 -22.97
N THR A 236 9.15 -1.93 -23.53
CA THR A 236 8.97 -2.87 -24.62
C THR A 236 9.52 -2.25 -25.91
N LYS A 237 10.82 -2.09 -26.00
CA LYS A 237 11.56 -2.02 -27.23
C LYS A 237 12.75 -2.95 -27.07
N LEU A 238 12.49 -4.21 -27.33
CA LEU A 238 13.47 -5.07 -27.94
C LEU A 238 13.55 -4.57 -29.39
N GLU A 239 14.54 -3.72 -29.67
CA GLU A 239 15.03 -3.59 -31.02
C GLU A 239 15.88 -4.84 -31.28
N VAL A 240 15.35 -5.73 -32.11
CA VAL A 240 16.10 -6.83 -32.72
C VAL A 240 16.89 -6.25 -33.87
#